data_4e3cb6f2b0cf056ce8aceceb096a31fa
#
_entry.id   4e3cb6f2b0cf056ce8aceceb096a31fa
#
_cell.length_a   1.000
_cell.length_b   1.000
_cell.length_c   1.000
_cell.angle_alpha   90.00
_cell.angle_beta   90.00
_cell.angle_gamma   90.00
#
_symmetry.space_group_name_H-M   'P 1'
#
loop_
_entity.id
_entity.type
_entity.pdbx_description
1 polymer ?
#
loop_
_entity_poly.entity_id
_entity_poly.type
_entity_poly.pdbx_seq_one_letter_code
_entity_poly.pdbx_strand_id
1 'polypeptide(L)'
;IMTMKSFADEKYQKTDQALFTAPVSLTRVVLGKFLGAFVLYAICSAIFLLYAVVISFFATPEWSVILCTFIGLLLFGAALLAINIFISSLTESTIVAAIVSMAVNLVIYMMTNFTSMISIDWIKNIIEKIDFATYYNSFKYGLLSAPDIVFFLSVAGLFVFFTVRVLEKRRWS
;
A
#
# COMPACT_ATOMS: atom_id res chain seq x y z
N ILE A 1 -3.55 -8.82 -5.69
CA ILE A 1 -3.45 -9.62 -6.93
C ILE A 1 -2.96 -8.75 -8.10
N MET A 2 -3.53 -7.57 -8.34
CA MET A 2 -3.13 -6.70 -9.47
C MET A 2 -1.68 -6.22 -9.39
N THR A 3 -1.20 -5.83 -8.21
CA THR A 3 0.18 -5.40 -8.00
C THR A 3 1.21 -6.52 -8.10
N MET A 4 0.80 -7.75 -7.81
CA MET A 4 1.66 -8.94 -7.88
C MET A 4 2.11 -9.22 -9.31
N LYS A 5 1.26 -8.97 -10.30
CA LYS A 5 1.57 -9.12 -11.73
C LYS A 5 2.41 -7.96 -12.30
N SER A 6 2.59 -6.87 -11.56
CA SER A 6 3.14 -5.63 -12.10
C SER A 6 4.58 -5.76 -12.62
N PHE A 7 5.47 -6.39 -11.87
CA PHE A 7 6.87 -6.60 -12.26
C PHE A 7 7.26 -8.08 -12.40
N ALA A 8 6.67 -8.95 -11.58
CA ALA A 8 6.99 -10.38 -11.61
C ALA A 8 6.57 -11.05 -12.94
N ASP A 9 5.41 -10.68 -13.51
CA ASP A 9 4.97 -11.18 -14.82
C ASP A 9 5.87 -10.69 -15.96
N GLU A 10 6.29 -9.42 -15.93
CA GLU A 10 7.20 -8.89 -16.97
C GLU A 10 8.54 -9.59 -16.96
N LYS A 11 9.06 -9.93 -15.78
CA LYS A 11 10.29 -10.73 -15.65
C LYS A 11 10.08 -12.16 -16.16
N TYR A 12 8.99 -12.80 -15.78
CA TYR A 12 8.66 -14.14 -16.23
C TYR A 12 8.56 -14.23 -17.76
N GLN A 13 7.98 -13.21 -18.39
CA GLN A 13 7.82 -13.13 -19.85
C GLN A 13 9.05 -12.52 -20.55
N LYS A 14 10.11 -12.16 -19.80
CA LYS A 14 11.33 -11.48 -20.32
C LYS A 14 11.05 -10.18 -21.09
N THR A 15 9.89 -9.55 -20.86
CA THR A 15 9.52 -8.26 -21.45
C THR A 15 10.17 -7.08 -20.74
N ASP A 16 10.75 -7.31 -19.55
CA ASP A 16 11.56 -6.36 -18.80
C ASP A 16 12.79 -5.89 -19.59
N GLN A 17 13.35 -6.74 -20.46
CA GLN A 17 14.48 -6.37 -21.32
C GLN A 17 14.14 -5.20 -22.26
N ALA A 18 12.95 -5.19 -22.83
CA ALA A 18 12.48 -4.08 -23.65
C ALA A 18 12.31 -2.78 -22.82
N LEU A 19 11.96 -2.90 -21.54
CA LEU A 19 11.86 -1.78 -20.61
C LEU A 19 13.24 -1.17 -20.28
N PHE A 20 14.27 -2.01 -20.13
CA PHE A 20 15.64 -1.56 -19.82
C PHE A 20 16.36 -0.95 -21.02
N THR A 21 15.99 -1.32 -22.25
CA THR A 21 16.56 -0.77 -23.50
C THR A 21 15.85 0.52 -23.94
N ALA A 22 14.64 0.76 -23.47
CA ALA A 22 13.89 1.98 -23.79
C ALA A 22 14.54 3.22 -23.13
N PRO A 23 14.57 4.38 -23.79
CA PRO A 23 15.11 5.63 -23.24
C PRO A 23 14.12 6.29 -22.23
N VAL A 24 13.57 5.49 -21.32
CA VAL A 24 12.61 5.92 -20.30
C VAL A 24 13.25 5.84 -18.92
N SER A 25 13.01 6.83 -18.07
CA SER A 25 13.47 6.80 -16.69
C SER A 25 12.69 5.73 -15.89
N LEU A 26 13.39 4.86 -15.20
CA LEU A 26 12.79 3.80 -14.36
C LEU A 26 11.84 4.36 -13.31
N THR A 27 12.12 5.55 -12.79
CA THR A 27 11.24 6.26 -11.86
C THR A 27 9.86 6.50 -12.45
N ARG A 28 9.78 6.93 -13.74
CA ARG A 28 8.48 7.15 -14.40
C ARG A 28 7.71 5.85 -14.58
N VAL A 29 8.40 4.75 -14.86
CA VAL A 29 7.77 3.43 -14.99
C VAL A 29 7.19 2.97 -13.66
N VAL A 30 7.98 3.05 -12.58
CA VAL A 30 7.51 2.65 -11.23
C VAL A 30 6.34 3.50 -10.78
N LEU A 31 6.43 4.83 -10.96
CA LEU A 31 5.34 5.74 -10.62
C LEU A 31 4.09 5.48 -11.47
N GLY A 32 4.23 5.21 -12.77
CA GLY A 32 3.11 4.87 -13.64
C GLY A 32 2.38 3.60 -13.18
N LYS A 33 3.13 2.55 -12.83
CA LYS A 33 2.56 1.30 -12.29
C LYS A 33 1.90 1.50 -10.94
N PHE A 34 2.54 2.26 -10.05
CA PHE A 34 1.97 2.60 -8.74
C PHE A 34 0.67 3.38 -8.90
N LEU A 35 0.67 4.44 -9.70
CA LEU A 35 -0.52 5.26 -9.94
C LEU A 35 -1.64 4.46 -10.62
N GLY A 36 -1.31 3.61 -11.60
CA GLY A 36 -2.30 2.74 -12.24
C GLY A 36 -2.96 1.80 -11.24
N ALA A 37 -2.18 1.14 -10.39
CA ALA A 37 -2.69 0.28 -9.34
C ALA A 37 -3.51 1.07 -8.30
N PHE A 38 -3.06 2.27 -7.94
CA PHE A 38 -3.76 3.14 -7.01
C PHE A 38 -5.10 3.64 -7.55
N VAL A 39 -5.17 4.03 -8.81
CA VAL A 39 -6.43 4.43 -9.46
C VAL A 39 -7.44 3.28 -9.46
N LEU A 40 -7.02 2.07 -9.84
CA LEU A 40 -7.87 0.89 -9.77
C LEU A 40 -8.37 0.62 -8.34
N TYR A 41 -7.48 0.72 -7.36
CA TYR A 41 -7.84 0.59 -5.96
C TYR A 41 -8.84 1.67 -5.51
N ALA A 42 -8.64 2.93 -5.91
CA ALA A 42 -9.53 4.03 -5.59
C ALA A 42 -10.94 3.83 -6.19
N ILE A 43 -11.01 3.36 -7.44
CA ILE A 43 -12.29 3.03 -8.09
C ILE A 43 -13.02 1.90 -7.33
N CYS A 44 -12.32 0.83 -6.97
CA CYS A 44 -12.89 -0.24 -6.16
C CYS A 44 -13.34 0.26 -4.78
N SER A 45 -12.57 1.12 -4.15
CA SER A 45 -12.88 1.70 -2.84
C SER A 45 -14.06 2.68 -2.90
N ALA A 46 -14.35 3.27 -4.07
CA ALA A 46 -15.50 4.17 -4.24
C ALA A 46 -16.86 3.47 -3.98
N ILE A 47 -16.92 2.14 -4.03
CA ILE A 47 -18.09 1.36 -3.61
C ILE A 47 -18.46 1.67 -2.16
N PHE A 48 -17.46 1.95 -1.30
CA PHE A 48 -17.71 2.36 0.08
C PHE A 48 -18.55 3.64 0.17
N LEU A 49 -18.30 4.62 -0.71
CA LEU A 49 -19.10 5.85 -0.78
C LEU A 49 -20.53 5.60 -1.30
N LEU A 50 -20.70 4.66 -2.24
CA LEU A 50 -22.04 4.25 -2.68
C LEU A 50 -22.84 3.67 -1.53
N TYR A 51 -22.23 2.83 -0.69
CA TYR A 51 -22.86 2.33 0.52
C TYR A 51 -23.30 3.46 1.47
N ALA A 52 -22.46 4.47 1.66
CA ALA A 52 -22.77 5.62 2.49
C ALA A 52 -24.00 6.42 1.95
N VAL A 53 -24.08 6.58 0.62
CA VAL A 53 -25.24 7.22 -0.03
C VAL A 53 -26.52 6.39 0.20
N VAL A 54 -26.46 5.07 0.07
CA VAL A 54 -27.62 4.20 0.34
C VAL A 54 -28.07 4.32 1.80
N ILE A 55 -27.16 4.34 2.75
CA ILE A 55 -27.46 4.51 4.18
C ILE A 55 -28.14 5.86 4.43
N SER A 56 -27.79 6.92 3.69
CA SER A 56 -28.38 8.26 3.87
C SER A 56 -29.88 8.32 3.58
N PHE A 57 -30.44 7.34 2.85
CA PHE A 57 -31.89 7.24 2.64
C PHE A 57 -32.64 6.67 3.84
N PHE A 58 -31.97 5.97 4.74
CA PHE A 58 -32.56 5.30 5.89
C PHE A 58 -32.16 5.94 7.24
N ALA A 59 -31.05 6.63 7.29
CA ALA A 59 -30.50 7.25 8.48
C ALA A 59 -29.74 8.53 8.11
N THR A 60 -29.42 9.35 9.11
CA THR A 60 -28.58 10.55 8.94
C THR A 60 -27.12 10.20 9.21
N PRO A 61 -26.31 9.87 8.18
CA PRO A 61 -24.91 9.50 8.38
C PRO A 61 -24.07 10.75 8.70
N GLU A 62 -23.04 10.58 9.50
CA GLU A 62 -22.03 11.60 9.73
C GLU A 62 -21.05 11.66 8.57
N TRP A 63 -21.31 12.49 7.58
CA TRP A 63 -20.51 12.61 6.35
C TRP A 63 -19.04 12.94 6.62
N SER A 64 -18.73 13.68 7.67
CA SER A 64 -17.34 13.99 8.05
C SER A 64 -16.58 12.74 8.41
N VAL A 65 -17.15 11.83 9.19
CA VAL A 65 -16.53 10.55 9.57
C VAL A 65 -16.34 9.64 8.36
N ILE A 66 -17.36 9.57 7.48
CA ILE A 66 -17.32 8.75 6.27
C ILE A 66 -16.21 9.22 5.33
N LEU A 67 -16.11 10.52 5.07
CA LEU A 67 -15.07 11.08 4.20
C LEU A 67 -13.68 10.91 4.80
N CYS A 68 -13.51 11.15 6.11
CA CYS A 68 -12.23 10.91 6.79
C CYS A 68 -11.82 9.43 6.70
N THR A 69 -12.75 8.51 6.96
CA THR A 69 -12.49 7.07 6.85
C THR A 69 -12.13 6.67 5.43
N PHE A 70 -12.79 7.25 4.42
CA PHE A 70 -12.48 7.00 3.02
C PHE A 70 -11.08 7.50 2.63
N ILE A 71 -10.69 8.70 3.07
CA ILE A 71 -9.33 9.22 2.86
C ILE A 71 -8.31 8.31 3.55
N GLY A 72 -8.56 7.92 4.80
CA GLY A 72 -7.72 6.96 5.52
C GLY A 72 -7.58 5.64 4.78
N LEU A 73 -8.67 5.11 4.21
CA LEU A 73 -8.67 3.89 3.41
C LEU A 73 -7.78 4.03 2.17
N LEU A 74 -7.86 5.15 1.45
CA LEU A 74 -7.02 5.44 0.29
C LEU A 74 -5.54 5.52 0.66
N LEU A 75 -5.19 6.21 1.74
CA LEU A 75 -3.81 6.35 2.21
C LEU A 75 -3.23 5.00 2.68
N PHE A 76 -3.99 4.25 3.47
CA PHE A 76 -3.62 2.91 3.91
C PHE A 76 -3.37 1.98 2.72
N GLY A 77 -4.29 2.00 1.74
CA GLY A 77 -4.14 1.22 0.51
C GLY A 77 -2.94 1.65 -0.33
N ALA A 78 -2.64 2.95 -0.43
CA ALA A 78 -1.46 3.45 -1.13
C ALA A 78 -0.16 2.89 -0.53
N ALA A 79 -0.05 2.86 0.81
CA ALA A 79 1.11 2.30 1.50
C ALA A 79 1.24 0.79 1.24
N LEU A 80 0.16 0.02 1.35
CA LEU A 80 0.16 -1.42 1.04
C LEU A 80 0.49 -1.71 -0.44
N LEU A 81 -0.04 -0.91 -1.37
CA LEU A 81 0.26 -1.05 -2.80
C LEU A 81 1.74 -0.82 -3.07
N ALA A 82 2.37 0.19 -2.45
CA ALA A 82 3.80 0.45 -2.59
C ALA A 82 4.65 -0.72 -2.07
N ILE A 83 4.31 -1.28 -0.91
CA ILE A 83 4.97 -2.48 -0.35
C ILE A 83 4.84 -3.67 -1.31
N ASN A 84 3.64 -3.92 -1.82
CA ASN A 84 3.39 -5.05 -2.72
C ASN A 84 4.10 -4.90 -4.07
N ILE A 85 4.22 -3.68 -4.61
CA ILE A 85 4.99 -3.39 -5.82
C ILE A 85 6.48 -3.62 -5.57
N PHE A 86 6.99 -3.22 -4.40
CA PHE A 86 8.36 -3.49 -4.00
C PHE A 86 8.64 -5.00 -3.94
N ILE A 87 7.79 -5.79 -3.29
CA ILE A 87 7.91 -7.26 -3.24
C ILE A 87 7.90 -7.86 -4.65
N SER A 88 7.00 -7.40 -5.51
CA SER A 88 6.93 -7.83 -6.91
C SER A 88 8.21 -7.52 -7.69
N SER A 89 8.92 -6.43 -7.34
CA SER A 89 10.18 -6.06 -7.96
C SER A 89 11.36 -6.97 -7.56
N LEU A 90 11.29 -7.60 -6.39
CA LEU A 90 12.34 -8.48 -5.87
C LEU A 90 12.27 -9.89 -6.45
N THR A 91 11.10 -10.36 -6.84
CA THR A 91 10.84 -11.73 -7.27
C THR A 91 10.70 -11.85 -8.79
N GLU A 92 11.01 -13.04 -9.33
CA GLU A 92 10.85 -13.36 -10.76
C GLU A 92 9.60 -14.22 -11.01
N SER A 93 9.03 -14.78 -9.95
CA SER A 93 7.84 -15.61 -10.02
C SER A 93 6.64 -14.85 -9.46
N THR A 94 5.58 -14.71 -10.26
CA THR A 94 4.32 -14.10 -9.86
C THR A 94 3.68 -14.80 -8.67
N ILE A 95 3.81 -16.14 -8.60
CA ILE A 95 3.26 -16.94 -7.50
C ILE A 95 4.00 -16.63 -6.20
N VAL A 96 5.33 -16.55 -6.24
CA VAL A 96 6.13 -16.21 -5.06
C VAL A 96 5.83 -14.78 -4.62
N ALA A 97 5.74 -13.83 -5.56
CA ALA A 97 5.35 -12.46 -5.25
C ALA A 97 3.98 -12.41 -4.56
N ALA A 98 3.02 -13.19 -5.04
CA ALA A 98 1.68 -13.29 -4.47
C ALA A 98 1.70 -13.79 -3.02
N ILE A 99 2.38 -14.91 -2.77
CA ILE A 99 2.46 -15.53 -1.44
C ILE A 99 3.16 -14.61 -0.45
N VAL A 100 4.30 -14.03 -0.83
CA VAL A 100 5.06 -13.12 0.05
C VAL A 100 4.27 -11.85 0.34
N SER A 101 3.64 -11.24 -0.68
CA SER A 101 2.79 -10.06 -0.48
C SER A 101 1.62 -10.35 0.45
N MET A 102 0.98 -11.52 0.31
CA MET A 102 -0.13 -11.93 1.16
C MET A 102 0.34 -12.13 2.61
N ALA A 103 1.48 -12.79 2.81
CA ALA A 103 2.07 -13.00 4.12
C ALA A 103 2.44 -11.67 4.81
N VAL A 104 3.08 -10.74 4.07
CA VAL A 104 3.44 -9.42 4.60
C VAL A 104 2.20 -8.61 4.97
N ASN A 105 1.18 -8.57 4.11
CA ASN A 105 -0.07 -7.89 4.41
C ASN A 105 -0.79 -8.49 5.64
N LEU A 106 -0.75 -9.82 5.79
CA LEU A 106 -1.31 -10.49 6.96
C LEU A 106 -0.55 -10.13 8.25
N VAL A 107 0.77 -10.08 8.19
CA VAL A 107 1.61 -9.64 9.33
C VAL A 107 1.27 -8.21 9.71
N ILE A 108 1.18 -7.28 8.73
CA ILE A 108 0.80 -5.88 8.98
C ILE A 108 -0.58 -5.81 9.64
N TYR A 109 -1.54 -6.59 9.16
CA TYR A 109 -2.89 -6.62 9.73
C TYR A 109 -2.92 -7.17 11.15
N MET A 110 -2.10 -8.18 11.46
CA MET A 110 -2.04 -8.81 12.77
C MET A 110 -1.15 -8.06 13.78
N MET A 111 -0.43 -7.03 13.36
CA MET A 111 0.57 -6.33 14.18
C MET A 111 -0.01 -5.81 15.50
N THR A 112 -1.22 -5.25 15.45
CA THR A 112 -1.94 -4.75 16.65
C THR A 112 -2.22 -5.86 17.66
N ASN A 113 -2.51 -7.07 17.21
CA ASN A 113 -2.76 -8.20 18.10
C ASN A 113 -1.46 -8.68 18.78
N PHE A 114 -0.32 -8.59 18.08
CA PHE A 114 0.97 -8.94 18.66
C PHE A 114 1.44 -7.94 19.72
N THR A 115 1.14 -6.64 19.57
CA THR A 115 1.50 -5.62 20.57
C THR A 115 0.88 -5.90 21.94
N SER A 116 -0.33 -6.45 21.97
CA SER A 116 -1.02 -6.81 23.24
C SER A 116 -0.39 -8.02 23.95
N MET A 117 0.37 -8.86 23.24
CA MET A 117 1.02 -10.06 23.79
C MET A 117 2.46 -9.81 24.26
N ILE A 118 3.06 -8.68 23.88
CA ILE A 118 4.46 -8.37 24.22
C ILE A 118 4.51 -7.62 25.54
N SER A 119 5.19 -8.22 26.52
CA SER A 119 5.39 -7.65 27.86
C SER A 119 6.60 -6.70 27.97
N ILE A 120 7.38 -6.55 26.90
CA ILE A 120 8.60 -5.75 26.89
C ILE A 120 8.27 -4.35 26.35
N ASP A 121 8.28 -3.35 27.21
CA ASP A 121 7.83 -1.98 26.91
C ASP A 121 8.57 -1.30 25.75
N TRP A 122 9.87 -1.46 25.60
CA TRP A 122 10.62 -0.83 24.52
C TRP A 122 10.31 -1.44 23.15
N ILE A 123 10.07 -2.76 23.06
CA ILE A 123 9.65 -3.44 21.82
C ILE A 123 8.23 -3.00 21.47
N LYS A 124 7.34 -2.98 22.46
CA LYS A 124 5.97 -2.50 22.29
C LYS A 124 5.91 -1.09 21.72
N ASN A 125 6.68 -0.16 22.28
CA ASN A 125 6.76 1.23 21.81
C ASN A 125 7.27 1.35 20.37
N ILE A 126 8.20 0.49 19.92
CA ILE A 126 8.67 0.47 18.54
C ILE A 126 7.57 -0.05 17.60
N ILE A 127 6.92 -1.15 17.98
CA ILE A 127 5.86 -1.75 17.16
C ILE A 127 4.67 -0.80 17.03
N GLU A 128 4.23 -0.15 18.11
CA GLU A 128 3.15 0.84 18.09
C GLU A 128 3.42 2.03 17.15
N LYS A 129 4.68 2.43 17.01
CA LYS A 129 5.09 3.49 16.07
C LYS A 129 5.08 3.05 14.60
N ILE A 130 5.06 1.76 14.32
CA ILE A 130 5.04 1.19 12.98
C ILE A 130 3.66 0.59 12.67
N ASP A 131 2.79 0.46 13.68
CA ASP A 131 1.49 -0.18 13.53
C ASP A 131 0.52 0.67 12.68
N PHE A 132 0.24 0.16 11.50
CA PHE A 132 -0.68 0.77 10.54
C PHE A 132 -2.09 0.96 11.08
N ALA A 133 -2.55 0.05 11.96
CA ALA A 133 -3.89 0.12 12.52
C ALA A 133 -4.03 1.28 13.52
N THR A 134 -2.98 1.58 14.28
CA THR A 134 -2.96 2.71 15.21
C THR A 134 -3.17 4.02 14.46
N TYR A 135 -2.45 4.26 13.36
CA TYR A 135 -2.63 5.46 12.53
C TYR A 135 -3.95 5.47 11.76
N TYR A 136 -4.47 4.30 11.36
CA TYR A 136 -5.75 4.21 10.68
C TYR A 136 -6.94 4.47 11.61
N ASN A 137 -6.83 4.17 12.91
CA ASN A 137 -7.91 4.35 13.86
C ASN A 137 -8.37 5.81 13.99
N SER A 138 -7.45 6.78 13.90
CA SER A 138 -7.81 8.22 13.92
C SER A 138 -8.84 8.57 12.85
N PHE A 139 -8.66 8.03 11.63
CA PHE A 139 -9.59 8.26 10.52
C PHE A 139 -10.98 7.66 10.75
N LYS A 140 -11.08 6.54 11.47
CA LYS A 140 -12.38 5.92 11.83
C LYS A 140 -13.20 6.80 12.78
N TYR A 141 -12.54 7.62 13.58
CA TYR A 141 -13.19 8.58 14.46
C TYR A 141 -13.43 9.95 13.80
N GLY A 142 -13.19 10.08 12.51
CA GLY A 142 -13.36 11.31 11.77
C GLY A 142 -12.26 12.35 12.03
N LEU A 143 -11.12 11.95 12.59
CA LEU A 143 -9.99 12.82 12.87
C LEU A 143 -8.96 12.74 11.73
N LEU A 144 -8.77 13.86 11.02
CA LEU A 144 -7.69 14.03 10.04
C LEU A 144 -6.46 14.55 10.76
N SER A 145 -5.63 13.64 11.26
CA SER A 145 -4.34 13.97 11.86
C SER A 145 -3.25 14.10 10.80
N ALA A 146 -2.55 15.23 10.78
CA ALA A 146 -1.41 15.42 9.86
C ALA A 146 -0.30 14.36 10.05
N PRO A 147 0.05 13.91 11.27
CA PRO A 147 1.01 12.83 11.48
C PRO A 147 0.61 11.51 10.78
N ASP A 148 -0.69 11.15 10.81
CA ASP A 148 -1.18 9.90 10.23
C ASP A 148 -1.08 9.93 8.71
N ILE A 149 -1.42 11.06 8.09
CA ILE A 149 -1.28 11.28 6.64
C ILE A 149 0.18 11.18 6.23
N VAL A 150 1.08 11.88 6.96
CA VAL A 150 2.52 11.89 6.69
C VAL A 150 3.10 10.48 6.83
N PHE A 151 2.66 9.70 7.82
CA PHE A 151 3.09 8.33 8.01
C PHE A 151 2.83 7.48 6.76
N PHE A 152 1.58 7.41 6.28
CA PHE A 152 1.22 6.61 5.10
C PHE A 152 1.92 7.08 3.84
N LEU A 153 2.02 8.39 3.61
CA LEU A 153 2.74 8.95 2.46
C LEU A 153 4.24 8.67 2.52
N SER A 154 4.84 8.72 3.71
CA SER A 154 6.25 8.40 3.91
C SER A 154 6.54 6.93 3.62
N VAL A 155 5.68 6.02 4.09
CA VAL A 155 5.80 4.59 3.80
C VAL A 155 5.66 4.33 2.30
N ALA A 156 4.64 4.90 1.65
CA ALA A 156 4.44 4.75 0.22
C ALA A 156 5.64 5.28 -0.58
N GLY A 157 6.12 6.49 -0.27
CA GLY A 157 7.27 7.11 -0.92
C GLY A 157 8.56 6.31 -0.75
N LEU A 158 8.80 5.80 0.46
CA LEU A 158 9.99 5.00 0.78
C LEU A 158 10.02 3.69 0.00
N PHE A 159 8.91 2.95 -0.09
CA PHE A 159 8.86 1.70 -0.84
C PHE A 159 8.88 1.91 -2.35
N VAL A 160 8.28 2.97 -2.86
CA VAL A 160 8.43 3.38 -4.26
C VAL A 160 9.89 3.71 -4.58
N PHE A 161 10.58 4.45 -3.71
CA PHE A 161 12.01 4.74 -3.86
C PHE A 161 12.86 3.46 -3.86
N PHE A 162 12.63 2.53 -2.93
CA PHE A 162 13.34 1.26 -2.90
C PHE A 162 13.09 0.44 -4.16
N THR A 163 11.87 0.44 -4.69
CA THR A 163 11.55 -0.22 -5.95
C THR A 163 12.39 0.33 -7.09
N VAL A 164 12.51 1.66 -7.20
CA VAL A 164 13.36 2.30 -8.21
C VAL A 164 14.81 1.87 -8.07
N ARG A 165 15.35 1.87 -6.85
CA ARG A 165 16.75 1.47 -6.58
C ARG A 165 17.04 0.02 -6.92
N VAL A 166 16.11 -0.88 -6.63
CA VAL A 166 16.25 -2.31 -7.01
C VAL A 166 16.29 -2.47 -8.53
N LEU A 167 15.44 -1.77 -9.26
CA LEU A 167 15.42 -1.83 -10.72
C LEU A 167 16.63 -1.14 -11.34
N GLU A 168 17.11 -0.03 -10.79
CA GLU A 168 18.36 0.60 -11.22
C GLU A 168 19.56 -0.34 -11.06
N LYS A 169 19.70 -0.99 -9.91
CA LYS A 169 20.78 -1.96 -9.69
C LYS A 169 20.77 -3.09 -10.72
N ARG A 170 19.59 -3.58 -11.08
CA ARG A 170 19.45 -4.64 -12.12
C ARG A 170 19.76 -4.16 -13.53
N ARG A 171 19.54 -2.88 -13.84
CA ARG A 171 19.91 -2.31 -15.15
C ARG A 171 21.42 -2.29 -15.39
N TRP A 172 22.22 -2.21 -14.31
CA TRP A 172 23.69 -2.13 -14.37
C TRP A 172 24.39 -3.46 -14.08
N SER A 173 23.67 -4.52 -13.75
CA SER A 173 24.16 -5.87 -13.52
C SER A 173 23.94 -6.75 -14.74
#